data_dbe9943bae5023181fa44ab4c48dde1f
#
_entry.id   dbe9943bae5023181fa44ab4c48dde1f
#
_cell.length_a   1.000
_cell.length_b   1.000
_cell.length_c   1.000
_cell.angle_alpha   90.00
_cell.angle_beta   90.00
_cell.angle_gamma   90.00
#
_symmetry.space_group_name_H-M   'P 1'
#
loop_
_entity.id
_entity.type
_entity.pdbx_description
1 polymer ?
#
loop_
_entity_poly.entity_id
_entity_poly.type
_entity_poly.pdbx_seq_one_letter_code
_entity_poly.pdbx_strand_id
1 'polypeptide(L)'
;MDSSIVFDLALIEKYDQSGPRYTSYPTAVQFHEAFTEADYARIARETNASGRPLSLYFHIPFCDTVCFYCACNKVATKDRSLAGQYLTRVYRELGMQGELFDRSRRVEQLHWGGGTPTFISHDEMRQLVAETRKHFNLLDDDTGEYSIEIDPREAQGDTIRLLRELGFNRMSLGVQDFDQRVQQAVNRIQSKEITLKTLQAARDEGFRSISLDLIYGLPFQSVDSFSRTLDEVLEVDPDRLSVFNYAHLPQRFKPQRRINEAELPHPQEKLDILQMTIERLTDAGYVYVGMDHFAKPDDELVIAQQNGTLYRNFQGYSTHADCDLIGIGSTSIGMVGPSYAQNMRSLDEYYGRIDDGRLAVFRGVELSEDDKIRRDVITRLICHFVLDYGKVEKQWGIKFTDYFKTELERLHPMVDDELLELDANHIQVKPKGRLLIRNICMHFDAYLKSSQSAASFSRVI
;
A
#
# COMPACT_ATOMS: atom_id res chain seq x y z
N MET A 1 -21.56 -9.02 7.33
CA MET A 1 -20.46 -9.89 7.84
C MET A 1 -20.15 -9.45 9.27
N ASP A 2 -19.85 -10.39 10.15
CA ASP A 2 -19.28 -10.05 11.46
C ASP A 2 -17.94 -9.33 11.23
N SER A 3 -17.80 -8.11 11.70
CA SER A 3 -16.57 -7.31 11.58
C SER A 3 -15.67 -7.41 12.82
N SER A 4 -16.05 -8.27 13.78
CA SER A 4 -15.32 -8.43 15.03
C SER A 4 -13.91 -8.98 14.78
N ILE A 5 -12.98 -8.55 15.60
CA ILE A 5 -11.60 -9.00 15.65
C ILE A 5 -11.29 -9.42 17.09
N VAL A 6 -10.59 -10.51 17.25
CA VAL A 6 -10.21 -11.01 18.59
C VAL A 6 -8.69 -11.07 18.66
N PHE A 7 -8.13 -10.38 19.63
CA PHE A 7 -6.71 -10.47 19.96
C PHE A 7 -6.47 -11.67 20.88
N ASP A 8 -5.72 -12.65 20.40
CA ASP A 8 -5.34 -13.84 21.17
C ASP A 8 -3.82 -13.98 21.16
N LEU A 9 -3.19 -13.57 22.26
CA LEU A 9 -1.74 -13.52 22.38
C LEU A 9 -1.10 -14.90 22.16
N ALA A 10 -1.67 -15.96 22.71
CA ALA A 10 -1.11 -17.30 22.58
C ALA A 10 -1.10 -17.79 21.12
N LEU A 11 -2.15 -17.47 20.35
CA LEU A 11 -2.21 -17.78 18.93
C LEU A 11 -1.26 -16.89 18.11
N ILE A 12 -1.15 -15.61 18.46
CA ILE A 12 -0.18 -14.69 17.81
C ILE A 12 1.24 -15.23 18.01
N GLU A 13 1.64 -15.59 19.23
CA GLU A 13 2.96 -16.16 19.51
C GLU A 13 3.18 -17.52 18.80
N LYS A 14 2.16 -18.39 18.75
CA LYS A 14 2.22 -19.69 18.08
C LYS A 14 2.49 -19.54 16.58
N TYR A 15 1.91 -18.53 15.93
CA TYR A 15 2.00 -18.29 14.49
C TYR A 15 2.95 -17.16 14.10
N ASP A 16 3.73 -16.58 15.06
CA ASP A 16 4.70 -15.53 14.77
C ASP A 16 5.83 -16.07 13.88
N GLN A 17 5.79 -15.73 12.62
CA GLN A 17 6.79 -16.07 11.62
C GLN A 17 6.98 -14.94 10.62
N SER A 18 8.06 -14.99 9.84
CA SER A 18 8.26 -14.05 8.74
C SER A 18 7.42 -14.43 7.54
N GLY A 19 6.77 -13.45 6.91
CA GLY A 19 5.91 -13.72 5.77
C GLY A 19 5.62 -12.49 4.90
N PRO A 20 5.19 -12.69 3.65
CA PRO A 20 4.86 -11.62 2.72
C PRO A 20 3.68 -10.78 3.19
N ARG A 21 3.65 -9.51 2.78
CA ARG A 21 2.48 -8.65 2.97
C ARG A 21 1.41 -8.79 1.88
N TYR A 22 1.68 -9.59 0.86
CA TYR A 22 0.78 -9.84 -0.28
C TYR A 22 0.17 -8.56 -0.90
N THR A 23 1.02 -7.58 -1.13
CA THR A 23 0.70 -6.44 -2.00
C THR A 23 0.76 -6.81 -3.49
N SER A 24 1.24 -8.01 -3.78
CA SER A 24 1.23 -8.70 -5.07
C SER A 24 1.34 -10.20 -4.85
N TYR A 25 0.93 -10.97 -5.84
CA TYR A 25 1.26 -12.39 -5.94
C TYR A 25 1.50 -12.75 -7.43
N PRO A 26 2.65 -13.30 -7.82
CA PRO A 26 3.85 -13.50 -6.97
C PRO A 26 4.37 -12.20 -6.33
N THR A 27 5.09 -12.34 -5.20
CA THR A 27 5.66 -11.16 -4.52
C THR A 27 6.82 -10.56 -5.31
N ALA A 28 7.19 -9.31 -5.05
CA ALA A 28 8.28 -8.62 -5.74
C ALA A 28 9.66 -9.32 -5.60
N VAL A 29 9.80 -10.29 -4.70
CA VAL A 29 10.99 -11.16 -4.59
C VAL A 29 11.14 -12.05 -5.82
N GLN A 30 10.04 -12.38 -6.49
CA GLN A 30 10.01 -13.22 -7.70
C GLN A 30 10.24 -12.43 -8.99
N PHE A 31 10.33 -11.08 -8.94
CA PHE A 31 10.61 -10.29 -10.13
C PHE A 31 12.06 -10.50 -10.58
N HIS A 32 12.25 -10.71 -11.88
CA HIS A 32 13.56 -11.01 -12.47
C HIS A 32 13.86 -10.10 -13.66
N GLU A 33 15.15 -9.90 -13.94
CA GLU A 33 15.63 -9.01 -14.98
C GLU A 33 15.47 -9.57 -16.41
N ALA A 34 15.13 -10.87 -16.53
CA ALA A 34 14.79 -11.46 -17.82
C ALA A 34 13.43 -10.96 -18.37
N PHE A 35 12.57 -10.37 -17.51
CA PHE A 35 11.39 -9.62 -17.95
C PHE A 35 11.84 -8.23 -18.39
N THR A 36 11.65 -7.92 -19.66
CA THR A 36 12.21 -6.73 -20.31
C THR A 36 11.15 -5.66 -20.60
N GLU A 37 11.60 -4.48 -21.05
CA GLU A 37 10.70 -3.44 -21.55
C GLU A 37 9.88 -3.88 -22.76
N ALA A 38 10.43 -4.81 -23.60
CA ALA A 38 9.72 -5.35 -24.75
C ALA A 38 8.55 -6.25 -24.31
N ASP A 39 8.75 -7.07 -23.26
CA ASP A 39 7.68 -7.88 -22.68
C ASP A 39 6.59 -7.00 -22.10
N TYR A 40 6.97 -5.98 -21.32
CA TYR A 40 6.04 -5.00 -20.78
C TYR A 40 5.22 -4.30 -21.87
N ALA A 41 5.91 -3.78 -22.91
CA ALA A 41 5.25 -3.05 -24.01
C ALA A 41 4.31 -3.95 -24.83
N ARG A 42 4.66 -5.22 -25.03
CA ARG A 42 3.78 -6.23 -25.67
C ARG A 42 2.51 -6.40 -24.86
N ILE A 43 2.65 -6.71 -23.58
CA ILE A 43 1.51 -6.97 -22.68
C ILE A 43 0.63 -5.71 -22.55
N ALA A 44 1.23 -4.53 -22.39
CA ALA A 44 0.49 -3.27 -22.30
C ALA A 44 -0.42 -3.06 -23.52
N ARG A 45 0.10 -3.28 -24.76
CA ARG A 45 -0.70 -3.18 -25.97
C ARG A 45 -1.81 -4.24 -26.05
N GLU A 46 -1.51 -5.47 -25.62
CA GLU A 46 -2.50 -6.56 -25.60
C GLU A 46 -3.67 -6.23 -24.65
N THR A 47 -3.43 -5.53 -23.53
CA THR A 47 -4.50 -5.14 -22.57
C THR A 47 -5.52 -4.18 -23.15
N ASN A 48 -5.20 -3.45 -24.24
CA ASN A 48 -6.14 -2.52 -24.86
C ASN A 48 -7.41 -3.20 -25.37
N ALA A 49 -7.33 -4.45 -25.77
CA ALA A 49 -8.49 -5.24 -26.18
C ALA A 49 -9.53 -5.44 -25.07
N SER A 50 -9.11 -5.31 -23.81
CA SER A 50 -10.02 -5.47 -22.66
C SER A 50 -10.88 -4.23 -22.38
N GLY A 51 -10.43 -3.05 -22.80
CA GLY A 51 -11.06 -1.76 -22.46
C GLY A 51 -11.07 -1.40 -20.98
N ARG A 52 -10.32 -2.12 -20.13
CA ARG A 52 -10.27 -1.89 -18.66
C ARG A 52 -9.76 -0.48 -18.37
N PRO A 53 -10.25 0.18 -17.31
CA PRO A 53 -9.74 1.48 -16.90
C PRO A 53 -8.28 1.39 -16.45
N LEU A 54 -7.66 2.55 -16.29
CA LEU A 54 -6.27 2.70 -15.86
C LEU A 54 -6.19 3.25 -14.44
N SER A 55 -5.16 2.82 -13.73
CA SER A 55 -4.67 3.44 -12.50
C SER A 55 -3.25 3.94 -12.73
N LEU A 56 -2.94 5.17 -12.33
CA LEU A 56 -1.60 5.74 -12.46
C LEU A 56 -0.98 5.93 -11.08
N TYR A 57 0.23 5.42 -10.88
CA TYR A 57 1.05 5.68 -9.70
C TYR A 57 2.28 6.50 -10.06
N PHE A 58 2.45 7.66 -9.43
CA PHE A 58 3.63 8.48 -9.58
C PHE A 58 4.52 8.39 -8.34
N HIS A 59 5.76 7.97 -8.55
CA HIS A 59 6.76 7.99 -7.49
C HIS A 59 7.56 9.29 -7.53
N ILE A 60 7.42 10.14 -6.52
CA ILE A 60 8.20 11.37 -6.35
C ILE A 60 9.21 11.14 -5.23
N PRO A 61 10.50 10.93 -5.55
CA PRO A 61 11.45 10.34 -4.60
C PRO A 61 12.04 11.34 -3.59
N PHE A 62 11.68 12.61 -3.62
CA PHE A 62 12.36 13.64 -2.84
C PHE A 62 11.75 13.85 -1.46
N CYS A 63 12.61 14.13 -0.46
CA CYS A 63 12.24 14.57 0.88
C CYS A 63 13.22 15.64 1.35
N ASP A 64 12.75 16.67 2.05
CA ASP A 64 13.60 17.67 2.69
C ASP A 64 14.41 17.10 3.87
N THR A 65 13.78 16.17 4.60
CA THR A 65 14.32 15.61 5.85
C THR A 65 14.23 14.09 5.84
N VAL A 66 15.25 13.43 6.38
CA VAL A 66 15.28 11.98 6.54
C VAL A 66 14.61 11.58 7.85
N CYS A 67 13.46 10.91 7.78
CA CYS A 67 12.91 10.21 8.94
C CYS A 67 13.68 8.91 9.15
N PHE A 68 14.11 8.63 10.40
CA PHE A 68 15.02 7.50 10.67
C PHE A 68 14.35 6.13 10.54
N TYR A 69 13.04 6.04 10.73
CA TYR A 69 12.28 4.80 10.55
C TYR A 69 12.08 4.42 9.08
N CYS A 70 12.21 5.37 8.15
CA CYS A 70 11.70 5.26 6.79
C CYS A 70 12.47 4.26 5.92
N ALA A 71 11.72 3.33 5.32
CA ALA A 71 12.20 2.31 4.39
C ALA A 71 11.96 2.64 2.90
N CYS A 72 11.30 3.77 2.59
CA CYS A 72 11.01 4.15 1.21
C CYS A 72 12.27 4.44 0.41
N ASN A 73 12.22 4.22 -0.91
CA ASN A 73 13.25 4.67 -1.83
C ASN A 73 13.11 6.20 -2.00
N LYS A 74 14.09 6.94 -1.48
CA LYS A 74 14.04 8.39 -1.45
C LYS A 74 15.41 9.03 -1.61
N VAL A 75 15.40 10.28 -2.05
CA VAL A 75 16.53 11.19 -2.10
C VAL A 75 16.26 12.33 -1.13
N ALA A 76 17.00 12.36 -0.03
CA ALA A 76 16.89 13.46 0.92
C ALA A 76 17.77 14.63 0.46
N THR A 77 17.14 15.76 0.17
CA THR A 77 17.82 16.95 -0.33
C THR A 77 16.98 18.20 -0.07
N LYS A 78 17.66 19.34 0.12
CA LYS A 78 17.04 20.65 0.13
C LYS A 78 17.12 21.36 -1.22
N ASP A 79 17.83 20.76 -2.18
CA ASP A 79 17.96 21.30 -3.53
C ASP A 79 16.70 20.98 -4.35
N ARG A 80 15.79 21.94 -4.40
CA ARG A 80 14.53 21.85 -5.14
C ARG A 80 14.73 21.76 -6.67
N SER A 81 15.89 22.18 -7.19
CA SER A 81 16.17 22.13 -8.63
C SER A 81 16.24 20.70 -9.18
N LEU A 82 16.52 19.72 -8.31
CA LEU A 82 16.54 18.32 -8.68
C LEU A 82 15.16 17.80 -9.09
N ALA A 83 14.09 18.40 -8.55
CA ALA A 83 12.72 18.05 -8.94
C ALA A 83 12.46 18.31 -10.43
N GLY A 84 12.83 19.48 -10.94
CA GLY A 84 12.65 19.83 -12.36
C GLY A 84 13.43 18.89 -13.30
N GLN A 85 14.65 18.49 -12.93
CA GLN A 85 15.42 17.51 -13.70
C GLN A 85 14.73 16.13 -13.74
N TYR A 86 14.18 15.71 -12.61
CA TYR A 86 13.43 14.45 -12.51
C TYR A 86 12.14 14.52 -13.34
N LEU A 87 11.34 15.56 -13.13
CA LEU A 87 10.06 15.74 -13.82
C LEU A 87 10.20 15.81 -15.34
N THR A 88 11.30 16.38 -15.85
CA THR A 88 11.59 16.34 -17.28
C THR A 88 11.64 14.92 -17.85
N ARG A 89 12.19 13.96 -17.07
CA ARG A 89 12.20 12.55 -17.47
C ARG A 89 10.86 11.88 -17.25
N VAL A 90 10.16 12.22 -16.19
CA VAL A 90 8.78 11.75 -15.95
C VAL A 90 7.86 12.15 -17.11
N TYR A 91 7.98 13.37 -17.65
CA TYR A 91 7.19 13.80 -18.83
C TYR A 91 7.50 13.00 -20.09
N ARG A 92 8.78 12.63 -20.31
CA ARG A 92 9.15 11.73 -21.40
C ARG A 92 8.61 10.32 -21.20
N GLU A 93 8.69 9.81 -19.96
CA GLU A 93 8.11 8.50 -19.61
C GLU A 93 6.60 8.48 -19.84
N LEU A 94 5.88 9.54 -19.44
CA LEU A 94 4.45 9.70 -19.72
C LEU A 94 4.13 9.61 -21.20
N GLY A 95 4.95 10.23 -22.06
CA GLY A 95 4.81 10.12 -23.52
C GLY A 95 4.96 8.68 -23.99
N MET A 96 6.05 8.01 -23.60
CA MET A 96 6.32 6.63 -24.00
C MET A 96 5.25 5.65 -23.48
N GLN A 97 4.80 5.82 -22.22
CA GLN A 97 3.72 5.02 -21.65
C GLN A 97 2.40 5.27 -22.38
N GLY A 98 2.06 6.53 -22.66
CA GLY A 98 0.84 6.91 -23.36
C GLY A 98 0.71 6.30 -24.76
N GLU A 99 1.83 6.01 -25.46
CA GLU A 99 1.85 5.34 -26.76
C GLU A 99 1.49 3.84 -26.67
N LEU A 100 1.53 3.24 -25.51
CA LEU A 100 1.21 1.83 -25.30
C LEU A 100 -0.27 1.59 -25.04
N PHE A 101 -0.97 2.57 -24.49
CA PHE A 101 -2.35 2.41 -24.02
C PHE A 101 -3.34 3.18 -24.90
N ASP A 102 -4.50 2.57 -25.14
CA ASP A 102 -5.59 3.23 -25.86
C ASP A 102 -6.07 4.46 -25.07
N ARG A 103 -6.06 5.62 -25.72
CA ARG A 103 -6.44 6.88 -25.11
C ARG A 103 -7.90 6.98 -24.69
N SER A 104 -8.76 6.10 -25.19
CA SER A 104 -10.15 6.02 -24.74
C SER A 104 -10.30 5.42 -23.35
N ARG A 105 -9.27 4.72 -22.85
CA ARG A 105 -9.26 4.13 -21.51
C ARG A 105 -9.18 5.23 -20.46
N ARG A 106 -10.18 5.27 -19.56
CA ARG A 106 -10.27 6.28 -18.52
C ARG A 106 -9.30 5.99 -17.39
N VAL A 107 -8.68 7.01 -16.82
CA VAL A 107 -7.91 6.92 -15.58
C VAL A 107 -8.88 7.10 -14.42
N GLU A 108 -9.32 5.99 -13.85
CA GLU A 108 -10.24 6.00 -12.72
C GLU A 108 -9.53 6.15 -11.38
N GLN A 109 -8.23 5.83 -11.33
CA GLN A 109 -7.42 6.02 -10.12
C GLN A 109 -6.09 6.71 -10.46
N LEU A 110 -5.69 7.67 -9.63
CA LEU A 110 -4.41 8.36 -9.69
C LEU A 110 -3.84 8.46 -8.27
N HIS A 111 -2.56 8.13 -8.10
CA HIS A 111 -1.89 8.25 -6.81
C HIS A 111 -0.50 8.89 -6.95
N TRP A 112 -0.23 9.92 -6.16
CA TRP A 112 1.10 10.47 -5.98
C TRP A 112 1.66 10.05 -4.63
N GLY A 113 2.80 9.35 -4.65
CA GLY A 113 3.46 8.83 -3.45
C GLY A 113 4.97 8.83 -3.54
N GLY A 114 5.63 8.15 -2.59
CA GLY A 114 7.06 7.85 -2.64
C GLY A 114 7.89 8.45 -1.50
N GLY A 115 8.54 9.58 -1.72
CA GLY A 115 9.22 10.37 -0.69
C GLY A 115 8.24 11.35 -0.05
N THR A 116 8.15 12.56 -0.62
CA THR A 116 7.18 13.60 -0.27
C THR A 116 6.69 14.22 -1.57
N PRO A 117 5.51 13.86 -2.08
CA PRO A 117 5.02 14.38 -3.35
C PRO A 117 4.90 15.91 -3.40
N THR A 118 4.63 16.55 -2.26
CA THR A 118 4.57 18.00 -2.13
C THR A 118 5.96 18.69 -2.09
N PHE A 119 7.04 17.93 -2.29
CA PHE A 119 8.38 18.48 -2.49
C PHE A 119 8.47 19.33 -3.78
N ILE A 120 7.71 18.99 -4.81
CA ILE A 120 7.66 19.75 -6.07
C ILE A 120 6.88 21.05 -5.88
N SER A 121 7.23 22.09 -6.63
CA SER A 121 6.56 23.38 -6.57
C SER A 121 5.13 23.34 -7.11
N HIS A 122 4.31 24.33 -6.79
CA HIS A 122 2.95 24.47 -7.30
C HIS A 122 2.90 24.50 -8.84
N ASP A 123 3.85 25.15 -9.49
CA ASP A 123 3.91 25.19 -10.96
C ASP A 123 4.29 23.82 -11.54
N GLU A 124 5.21 23.10 -10.89
CA GLU A 124 5.55 21.73 -11.27
C GLU A 124 4.35 20.77 -11.06
N MET A 125 3.56 20.95 -9.99
CA MET A 125 2.32 20.18 -9.78
C MET A 125 1.33 20.40 -10.94
N ARG A 126 1.08 21.67 -11.30
CA ARG A 126 0.21 22.02 -12.44
C ARG A 126 0.72 21.42 -13.74
N GLN A 127 2.03 21.53 -13.97
CA GLN A 127 2.65 20.99 -15.17
C GLN A 127 2.55 19.46 -15.21
N LEU A 128 2.80 18.78 -14.11
CA LEU A 128 2.71 17.29 -14.06
C LEU A 128 1.30 16.80 -14.39
N VAL A 129 0.25 17.43 -13.84
CA VAL A 129 -1.13 17.10 -14.19
C VAL A 129 -1.42 17.42 -15.66
N ALA A 130 -0.97 18.56 -16.16
CA ALA A 130 -1.15 18.96 -17.55
C ALA A 130 -0.47 18.00 -18.54
N GLU A 131 0.77 17.58 -18.22
CA GLU A 131 1.47 16.56 -19.03
C GLU A 131 0.78 15.20 -18.97
N THR A 132 0.27 14.80 -17.77
CA THR A 132 -0.50 13.56 -17.64
C THR A 132 -1.74 13.59 -18.53
N ARG A 133 -2.50 14.70 -18.56
CA ARG A 133 -3.68 14.87 -19.42
C ARG A 133 -3.38 14.83 -20.93
N LYS A 134 -2.18 15.17 -21.36
CA LYS A 134 -1.78 15.04 -22.76
C LYS A 134 -1.74 13.59 -23.24
N HIS A 135 -1.38 12.68 -22.33
CA HIS A 135 -1.11 11.28 -22.68
C HIS A 135 -2.17 10.30 -22.17
N PHE A 136 -2.93 10.68 -21.14
CA PHE A 136 -3.94 9.83 -20.51
C PHE A 136 -5.28 10.56 -20.36
N ASN A 137 -6.36 9.80 -20.31
CA ASN A 137 -7.74 10.30 -20.19
C ASN A 137 -8.12 10.43 -18.72
N LEU A 138 -7.68 11.53 -18.06
CA LEU A 138 -8.06 11.85 -16.68
C LEU A 138 -9.51 12.31 -16.61
N LEU A 139 -10.21 11.93 -15.55
CA LEU A 139 -11.58 12.34 -15.27
C LEU A 139 -11.61 13.78 -14.73
N ASP A 140 -12.62 14.57 -15.17
CA ASP A 140 -12.84 15.95 -14.76
C ASP A 140 -14.10 16.14 -13.92
N ASP A 141 -14.88 15.07 -13.75
CA ASP A 141 -16.18 15.07 -13.08
C ASP A 141 -16.11 14.70 -11.60
N ASP A 142 -14.89 14.65 -11.04
CA ASP A 142 -14.61 14.27 -9.65
C ASP A 142 -15.05 12.83 -9.28
N THR A 143 -15.37 11.98 -10.26
CA THR A 143 -15.74 10.58 -10.00
C THR A 143 -14.54 9.66 -9.81
N GLY A 144 -13.35 10.05 -10.28
CA GLY A 144 -12.11 9.30 -10.11
C GLY A 144 -11.62 9.30 -8.64
N GLU A 145 -10.82 8.30 -8.30
CA GLU A 145 -10.14 8.21 -7.01
C GLU A 145 -8.72 8.78 -7.16
N TYR A 146 -8.55 10.07 -6.90
CA TYR A 146 -7.27 10.76 -7.04
C TYR A 146 -6.72 11.10 -5.66
N SER A 147 -5.61 10.45 -5.29
CA SER A 147 -5.06 10.46 -3.94
C SER A 147 -3.59 10.90 -3.91
N ILE A 148 -3.17 11.44 -2.79
CA ILE A 148 -1.80 11.91 -2.57
C ILE A 148 -1.35 11.64 -1.13
N GLU A 149 -0.07 11.21 -0.99
CA GLU A 149 0.61 11.16 0.31
C GLU A 149 1.13 12.54 0.68
N ILE A 150 0.85 13.01 1.88
CA ILE A 150 1.23 14.33 2.36
C ILE A 150 2.04 14.24 3.65
N ASP A 151 3.17 14.92 3.65
CA ASP A 151 3.85 15.32 4.88
C ASP A 151 3.28 16.69 5.30
N PRO A 152 2.55 16.80 6.43
CA PRO A 152 1.96 18.07 6.86
C PRO A 152 2.95 19.21 7.03
N ARG A 153 4.25 18.91 7.24
CA ARG A 153 5.31 19.92 7.34
C ARG A 153 5.61 20.61 6.01
N GLU A 154 5.30 19.94 4.90
CA GLU A 154 5.60 20.38 3.51
C GLU A 154 4.34 20.83 2.74
N ALA A 155 3.17 20.86 3.40
CA ALA A 155 1.91 21.26 2.76
C ALA A 155 1.18 22.31 3.60
N GLN A 156 0.97 23.48 3.03
CA GLN A 156 0.16 24.56 3.62
C GLN A 156 -1.23 24.62 2.97
N GLY A 157 -2.13 25.47 3.47
CA GLY A 157 -3.51 25.56 2.98
C GLY A 157 -3.64 25.88 1.49
N ASP A 158 -2.76 26.70 0.93
CA ASP A 158 -2.72 26.99 -0.51
C ASP A 158 -2.29 25.77 -1.35
N THR A 159 -1.40 24.91 -0.82
CA THR A 159 -1.07 23.62 -1.45
C THR A 159 -2.28 22.70 -1.46
N ILE A 160 -3.02 22.62 -0.36
CA ILE A 160 -4.22 21.75 -0.26
C ILE A 160 -5.29 22.20 -1.26
N ARG A 161 -5.53 23.53 -1.35
CA ARG A 161 -6.44 24.10 -2.35
C ARG A 161 -6.02 23.75 -3.78
N LEU A 162 -4.74 23.94 -4.10
CA LEU A 162 -4.21 23.62 -5.42
C LEU A 162 -4.42 22.14 -5.76
N LEU A 163 -4.13 21.23 -4.83
CA LEU A 163 -4.33 19.80 -5.05
C LEU A 163 -5.80 19.49 -5.35
N ARG A 164 -6.74 20.15 -4.65
CA ARG A 164 -8.17 20.01 -4.95
C ARG A 164 -8.56 20.54 -6.33
N GLU A 165 -8.01 21.69 -6.73
CA GLU A 165 -8.17 22.27 -8.08
C GLU A 165 -7.63 21.34 -9.17
N LEU A 166 -6.56 20.60 -8.89
CA LEU A 166 -5.95 19.63 -9.79
C LEU A 166 -6.73 18.30 -9.88
N GLY A 167 -7.78 18.12 -9.07
CA GLY A 167 -8.68 16.98 -9.08
C GLY A 167 -8.41 15.94 -7.98
N PHE A 168 -7.44 16.17 -7.08
CA PHE A 168 -7.24 15.29 -5.93
C PHE A 168 -8.42 15.40 -4.96
N ASN A 169 -8.92 14.26 -4.52
CA ASN A 169 -10.08 14.19 -3.62
C ASN A 169 -9.87 13.24 -2.43
N ARG A 170 -8.69 12.66 -2.31
CA ARG A 170 -8.28 11.85 -1.16
C ARG A 170 -6.84 12.18 -0.79
N MET A 171 -6.52 12.07 0.50
CA MET A 171 -5.14 12.21 0.97
C MET A 171 -4.84 11.30 2.15
N SER A 172 -3.55 10.94 2.27
CA SER A 172 -2.99 10.32 3.47
C SER A 172 -1.99 11.27 4.12
N LEU A 173 -2.16 11.53 5.41
CA LEU A 173 -1.27 12.38 6.20
C LEU A 173 -0.35 11.51 7.06
N GLY A 174 0.95 11.59 6.83
CA GLY A 174 1.93 10.95 7.69
C GLY A 174 2.03 11.67 9.04
N VAL A 175 1.47 11.09 10.08
CA VAL A 175 1.55 11.58 11.49
C VAL A 175 2.59 10.77 12.27
N GLN A 176 2.51 9.48 12.22
CA GLN A 176 3.32 8.46 12.88
C GLN A 176 3.11 8.41 14.40
N ASP A 177 3.34 9.52 15.10
CA ASP A 177 3.12 9.69 16.54
C ASP A 177 3.09 11.19 16.90
N PHE A 178 2.31 11.58 17.91
CA PHE A 178 2.27 12.97 18.42
C PHE A 178 3.23 13.19 19.59
N ASP A 179 3.76 12.16 20.23
CA ASP A 179 4.71 12.30 21.33
C ASP A 179 6.03 12.92 20.84
N GLN A 180 6.42 14.07 21.43
CA GLN A 180 7.62 14.82 21.01
C GLN A 180 8.91 14.01 21.18
N ARG A 181 9.00 13.15 22.20
CA ARG A 181 10.18 12.34 22.45
C ARG A 181 10.35 11.28 21.36
N VAL A 182 9.24 10.67 20.95
CA VAL A 182 9.20 9.74 19.81
C VAL A 182 9.59 10.48 18.53
N GLN A 183 8.99 11.63 18.24
CA GLN A 183 9.28 12.44 17.06
C GLN A 183 10.76 12.83 16.96
N GLN A 184 11.38 13.22 18.07
CA GLN A 184 12.81 13.55 18.15
C GLN A 184 13.68 12.33 17.84
N ALA A 185 13.37 11.18 18.44
CA ALA A 185 14.12 9.94 18.23
C ALA A 185 14.11 9.45 16.79
N VAL A 186 13.03 9.72 16.04
CA VAL A 186 12.89 9.32 14.64
C VAL A 186 13.13 10.45 13.63
N ASN A 187 13.59 11.62 14.10
CA ASN A 187 13.85 12.81 13.29
C ASN A 187 12.63 13.25 12.45
N ARG A 188 11.43 13.21 13.06
CA ARG A 188 10.19 13.70 12.45
C ARG A 188 9.46 14.62 13.43
N ILE A 189 9.99 15.80 13.62
CA ILE A 189 9.38 16.80 14.50
C ILE A 189 8.25 17.48 13.73
N GLN A 190 7.03 17.24 14.20
CA GLN A 190 5.79 17.69 13.57
C GLN A 190 4.81 18.10 14.65
N SER A 191 4.47 19.38 14.73
CA SER A 191 3.51 19.82 15.74
C SER A 191 2.09 19.33 15.43
N LYS A 192 1.29 19.14 16.47
CA LYS A 192 -0.13 18.82 16.33
C LYS A 192 -0.87 19.88 15.50
N GLU A 193 -0.55 21.17 15.72
CA GLU A 193 -1.19 22.29 15.06
C GLU A 193 -1.01 22.26 13.54
N ILE A 194 0.17 21.86 13.04
CA ILE A 194 0.42 21.74 11.59
C ILE A 194 -0.46 20.63 11.01
N THR A 195 -0.53 19.48 11.68
CA THR A 195 -1.36 18.35 11.25
C THR A 195 -2.83 18.76 11.22
N LEU A 196 -3.33 19.38 12.30
CA LEU A 196 -4.72 19.83 12.38
C LEU A 196 -5.07 20.88 11.33
N LYS A 197 -4.18 21.83 11.06
CA LYS A 197 -4.38 22.84 10.02
C LYS A 197 -4.46 22.22 8.62
N THR A 198 -3.59 21.26 8.32
CA THR A 198 -3.60 20.57 7.03
C THR A 198 -4.90 19.76 6.86
N LEU A 199 -5.31 19.05 7.90
CA LEU A 199 -6.55 18.27 7.89
C LEU A 199 -7.78 19.18 7.75
N GLN A 200 -7.84 20.28 8.52
CA GLN A 200 -8.96 21.23 8.41
C GLN A 200 -9.03 21.85 7.01
N ALA A 201 -7.88 22.25 6.45
CA ALA A 201 -7.82 22.75 5.08
C ALA A 201 -8.35 21.71 4.07
N ALA A 202 -8.03 20.43 4.26
CA ALA A 202 -8.55 19.36 3.41
C ALA A 202 -10.08 19.22 3.49
N ARG A 203 -10.64 19.31 4.70
CA ARG A 203 -12.09 19.30 4.90
C ARG A 203 -12.78 20.51 4.27
N ASP A 204 -12.22 21.71 4.47
CA ASP A 204 -12.74 22.96 3.93
C ASP A 204 -12.75 22.97 2.39
N GLU A 205 -11.74 22.36 1.76
CA GLU A 205 -11.64 22.19 0.31
C GLU A 205 -12.44 20.98 -0.23
N GLY A 206 -13.09 20.20 0.63
CA GLY A 206 -13.99 19.11 0.22
C GLY A 206 -13.28 17.84 -0.22
N PHE A 207 -12.14 17.49 0.39
CA PHE A 207 -11.58 16.16 0.24
C PHE A 207 -12.53 15.11 0.82
N ARG A 208 -12.77 14.03 0.08
CA ARG A 208 -13.78 13.01 0.41
C ARG A 208 -13.30 12.00 1.44
N SER A 209 -11.99 11.73 1.47
CA SER A 209 -11.40 10.80 2.42
C SER A 209 -10.03 11.28 2.86
N ILE A 210 -9.83 11.33 4.17
CA ILE A 210 -8.58 11.73 4.80
C ILE A 210 -8.12 10.56 5.68
N SER A 211 -6.96 9.99 5.34
CA SER A 211 -6.29 8.94 6.11
C SER A 211 -5.20 9.52 6.98
N LEU A 212 -5.02 8.99 8.18
CA LEU A 212 -3.85 9.24 9.01
C LEU A 212 -2.99 7.98 9.11
N ASP A 213 -1.68 8.14 8.89
CA ASP A 213 -0.72 7.06 9.03
C ASP A 213 -0.02 7.17 10.38
N LEU A 214 -0.10 6.10 11.18
CA LEU A 214 0.56 5.93 12.47
C LEU A 214 1.56 4.79 12.40
N ILE A 215 2.57 4.83 13.25
CA ILE A 215 3.54 3.73 13.38
C ILE A 215 3.68 3.38 14.87
N TYR A 216 3.40 2.12 15.22
CA TYR A 216 3.70 1.60 16.55
C TYR A 216 5.01 0.81 16.57
N GLY A 217 5.64 0.73 17.73
CA GLY A 217 6.93 0.08 17.91
C GLY A 217 8.14 1.00 17.66
N LEU A 218 7.94 2.32 17.62
CA LEU A 218 9.00 3.34 17.52
C LEU A 218 9.71 3.52 18.88
N PRO A 219 10.93 4.12 18.90
CA PRO A 219 11.63 4.41 20.16
C PRO A 219 10.78 5.19 21.14
N PHE A 220 10.89 4.85 22.42
CA PHE A 220 10.18 5.46 23.56
C PHE A 220 8.67 5.30 23.59
N GLN A 221 8.07 4.59 22.65
CA GLN A 221 6.65 4.28 22.73
C GLN A 221 6.36 3.29 23.85
N SER A 222 5.25 3.51 24.53
CA SER A 222 4.61 2.62 25.49
C SER A 222 3.11 2.59 25.26
N VAL A 223 2.39 1.67 25.91
CA VAL A 223 0.91 1.64 25.85
C VAL A 223 0.34 3.01 26.22
N ASP A 224 0.84 3.62 27.31
CA ASP A 224 0.36 4.92 27.78
C ASP A 224 0.64 6.06 26.79
N SER A 225 1.86 6.10 26.18
CA SER A 225 2.19 7.19 25.26
C SER A 225 1.40 7.06 23.98
N PHE A 226 1.27 5.85 23.43
CA PHE A 226 0.52 5.63 22.19
C PHE A 226 -0.99 5.77 22.40
N SER A 227 -1.49 5.45 23.61
CA SER A 227 -2.88 5.74 23.99
C SER A 227 -3.19 7.25 23.92
N ARG A 228 -2.28 8.12 24.39
CA ARG A 228 -2.45 9.58 24.23
C ARG A 228 -2.43 10.03 22.78
N THR A 229 -1.57 9.43 21.95
CA THR A 229 -1.59 9.68 20.49
C THR A 229 -2.94 9.30 19.88
N LEU A 230 -3.53 8.18 20.30
CA LEU A 230 -4.87 7.78 19.85
C LEU A 230 -5.99 8.72 20.35
N ASP A 231 -5.87 9.30 21.56
CA ASP A 231 -6.82 10.32 22.02
C ASP A 231 -6.87 11.50 21.05
N GLU A 232 -5.71 11.97 20.63
CA GLU A 232 -5.60 13.09 19.69
C GLU A 232 -6.09 12.71 18.27
N VAL A 233 -5.82 11.49 17.82
CA VAL A 233 -6.30 10.97 16.55
C VAL A 233 -7.82 10.84 16.52
N LEU A 234 -8.42 10.34 17.59
CA LEU A 234 -9.88 10.17 17.69
C LEU A 234 -10.61 11.52 17.80
N GLU A 235 -9.99 12.53 18.44
CA GLU A 235 -10.53 13.90 18.47
C GLU A 235 -10.60 14.50 17.05
N VAL A 236 -9.62 14.17 16.20
CA VAL A 236 -9.56 14.62 14.80
C VAL A 236 -10.55 13.90 13.92
N ASP A 237 -10.96 12.69 14.28
CA ASP A 237 -11.96 11.88 13.61
C ASP A 237 -11.69 11.64 12.10
N PRO A 238 -10.53 11.07 11.70
CA PRO A 238 -10.22 10.80 10.30
C PRO A 238 -11.15 9.74 9.71
N ASP A 239 -11.25 9.69 8.37
CA ASP A 239 -12.06 8.68 7.69
C ASP A 239 -11.40 7.30 7.72
N ARG A 240 -10.05 7.29 7.66
CA ARG A 240 -9.23 6.08 7.65
C ARG A 240 -8.01 6.21 8.55
N LEU A 241 -7.52 5.08 9.01
CA LEU A 241 -6.29 4.96 9.77
C LEU A 241 -5.44 3.82 9.22
N SER A 242 -4.14 4.07 9.06
CA SER A 242 -3.14 3.03 8.82
C SER A 242 -2.22 2.99 10.03
N VAL A 243 -2.18 1.86 10.75
CA VAL A 243 -1.37 1.71 11.98
C VAL A 243 -0.31 0.65 11.73
N PHE A 244 0.85 1.10 11.25
CA PHE A 244 1.91 0.23 10.80
C PHE A 244 2.81 -0.26 11.93
N ASN A 245 3.19 -1.54 11.88
CA ASN A 245 4.24 -2.10 12.72
C ASN A 245 5.61 -1.61 12.25
N TYR A 246 6.39 -0.96 13.14
CA TYR A 246 7.78 -0.64 12.86
C TYR A 246 8.64 -1.91 12.80
N ALA A 247 9.25 -2.17 11.63
CA ALA A 247 10.24 -3.20 11.44
C ALA A 247 11.65 -2.60 11.45
N HIS A 248 12.45 -2.90 12.47
CA HIS A 248 13.82 -2.43 12.59
C HIS A 248 14.78 -3.32 11.77
N LEU A 249 15.23 -2.80 10.62
CA LEU A 249 16.08 -3.51 9.66
C LEU A 249 17.28 -2.62 9.22
N PRO A 250 18.15 -2.22 10.15
CA PRO A 250 19.25 -1.27 9.88
C PRO A 250 20.28 -1.79 8.87
N GLN A 251 20.34 -3.12 8.66
CA GLN A 251 21.19 -3.74 7.65
C GLN A 251 20.70 -3.42 6.22
N ARG A 252 19.38 -3.26 6.04
CA ARG A 252 18.74 -2.95 4.75
C ARG A 252 18.53 -1.45 4.55
N PHE A 253 18.17 -0.72 5.61
CA PHE A 253 17.78 0.69 5.56
C PHE A 253 18.75 1.56 6.34
N LYS A 254 19.64 2.24 5.62
CA LYS A 254 20.67 3.10 6.23
C LYS A 254 20.14 4.13 7.24
N PRO A 255 18.98 4.80 7.04
CA PRO A 255 18.46 5.74 8.03
C PRO A 255 18.18 5.10 9.39
N GLN A 256 17.74 3.85 9.43
CA GLN A 256 17.40 3.13 10.66
C GLN A 256 18.61 2.87 11.57
N ARG A 257 19.84 2.96 11.04
CA ARG A 257 21.08 2.88 11.85
C ARG A 257 21.24 4.02 12.86
N ARG A 258 20.41 5.08 12.75
CA ARG A 258 20.38 6.21 13.68
C ARG A 258 19.41 6.00 14.84
N ILE A 259 18.58 4.96 14.80
CA ILE A 259 17.71 4.57 15.88
C ILE A 259 18.51 3.76 16.89
N ASN A 260 18.41 4.15 18.16
CA ASN A 260 18.99 3.40 19.26
C ASN A 260 18.07 2.21 19.60
N GLU A 261 18.54 1.00 19.36
CA GLU A 261 17.78 -0.23 19.62
C GLU A 261 17.34 -0.40 21.08
N ALA A 262 18.13 0.14 22.03
CA ALA A 262 17.80 0.08 23.45
C ALA A 262 16.60 0.94 23.85
N GLU A 263 16.15 1.83 22.97
CA GLU A 263 14.99 2.71 23.16
C GLU A 263 13.72 2.15 22.51
N LEU A 264 13.84 1.05 21.75
CA LEU A 264 12.68 0.39 21.15
C LEU A 264 11.86 -0.33 22.25
N PRO A 265 10.52 -0.34 22.14
CA PRO A 265 9.68 -1.08 23.05
C PRO A 265 9.98 -2.58 22.97
N HIS A 266 9.89 -3.24 24.10
CA HIS A 266 10.02 -4.70 24.18
C HIS A 266 8.97 -5.38 23.30
N PRO A 267 9.22 -6.57 22.73
CA PRO A 267 8.23 -7.27 21.90
C PRO A 267 6.85 -7.40 22.52
N GLN A 268 6.77 -7.70 23.84
CA GLN A 268 5.49 -7.76 24.55
C GLN A 268 4.78 -6.41 24.53
N GLU A 269 5.49 -5.32 24.83
CA GLU A 269 4.90 -3.98 24.81
C GLU A 269 4.39 -3.58 23.42
N LYS A 270 5.05 -4.01 22.34
CA LYS A 270 4.53 -3.81 20.98
C LYS A 270 3.19 -4.52 20.76
N LEU A 271 3.04 -5.72 21.27
CA LEU A 271 1.80 -6.48 21.18
C LEU A 271 0.70 -5.83 22.05
N ASP A 272 1.05 -5.34 23.24
CA ASP A 272 0.12 -4.64 24.11
C ASP A 272 -0.35 -3.31 23.48
N ILE A 273 0.55 -2.57 22.80
CA ILE A 273 0.19 -1.38 22.01
C ILE A 273 -0.77 -1.74 20.89
N LEU A 274 -0.50 -2.82 20.14
CA LEU A 274 -1.37 -3.27 19.05
C LEU A 274 -2.76 -3.66 19.58
N GLN A 275 -2.82 -4.43 20.66
CA GLN A 275 -4.07 -4.83 21.30
C GLN A 275 -4.89 -3.61 21.73
N MET A 276 -4.30 -2.72 22.50
CA MET A 276 -4.94 -1.48 22.95
C MET A 276 -5.43 -0.63 21.78
N THR A 277 -4.64 -0.56 20.69
CA THR A 277 -5.01 0.17 19.47
C THR A 277 -6.25 -0.42 18.80
N ILE A 278 -6.29 -1.75 18.64
CA ILE A 278 -7.44 -2.45 18.06
C ILE A 278 -8.69 -2.20 18.89
N GLU A 279 -8.60 -2.40 20.22
CA GLU A 279 -9.72 -2.20 21.13
C GLU A 279 -10.25 -0.76 21.07
N ARG A 280 -9.38 0.22 21.17
CA ARG A 280 -9.77 1.64 21.16
C ARG A 280 -10.39 2.08 19.82
N LEU A 281 -9.82 1.67 18.70
CA LEU A 281 -10.34 2.05 17.38
C LEU A 281 -11.69 1.36 17.09
N THR A 282 -11.84 0.09 17.47
CA THR A 282 -13.12 -0.62 17.29
C THR A 282 -14.19 -0.10 18.24
N ASP A 283 -13.87 0.25 19.48
CA ASP A 283 -14.77 0.88 20.44
C ASP A 283 -15.22 2.28 19.99
N ALA A 284 -14.35 3.00 19.27
CA ALA A 284 -14.67 4.28 18.61
C ALA A 284 -15.48 4.12 17.32
N GLY A 285 -15.83 2.89 16.92
CA GLY A 285 -16.68 2.59 15.77
C GLY A 285 -15.95 2.38 14.45
N TYR A 286 -14.61 2.38 14.44
CA TYR A 286 -13.86 2.02 13.23
C TYR A 286 -13.96 0.52 12.95
N VAL A 287 -14.06 0.17 11.67
CA VAL A 287 -14.01 -1.21 11.19
C VAL A 287 -12.56 -1.58 10.86
N TYR A 288 -12.10 -2.71 11.37
CA TYR A 288 -10.84 -3.30 10.93
C TYR A 288 -11.00 -3.87 9.52
N VAL A 289 -10.46 -3.18 8.53
CA VAL A 289 -10.51 -3.59 7.11
C VAL A 289 -9.59 -4.79 6.87
N GLY A 290 -8.44 -4.78 7.52
CA GLY A 290 -7.45 -5.84 7.41
C GLY A 290 -6.02 -5.30 7.47
N MET A 291 -5.05 -6.17 7.73
CA MET A 291 -3.64 -5.83 7.85
C MET A 291 -3.42 -4.70 8.88
N ASP A 292 -3.11 -3.51 8.41
CA ASP A 292 -2.78 -2.35 9.26
C ASP A 292 -3.88 -1.27 9.17
N HIS A 293 -5.05 -1.55 8.56
CA HIS A 293 -6.01 -0.52 8.15
C HIS A 293 -7.33 -0.60 8.90
N PHE A 294 -7.80 0.58 9.30
CA PHE A 294 -9.11 0.82 9.90
C PHE A 294 -9.82 1.93 9.12
N ALA A 295 -11.14 1.86 9.03
CA ALA A 295 -11.94 2.85 8.34
C ALA A 295 -13.32 3.02 9.00
N LYS A 296 -13.98 4.16 8.78
CA LYS A 296 -15.35 4.38 9.23
C LYS A 296 -16.30 3.40 8.53
N PRO A 297 -17.44 3.03 9.15
CA PRO A 297 -18.38 2.04 8.58
C PRO A 297 -18.95 2.41 7.21
N ASP A 298 -19.04 3.69 6.91
CA ASP A 298 -19.52 4.27 5.65
C ASP A 298 -18.42 4.57 4.63
N ASP A 299 -17.16 4.23 4.96
CA ASP A 299 -16.04 4.39 4.04
C ASP A 299 -16.11 3.40 2.87
N GLU A 300 -15.66 3.84 1.71
CA GLU A 300 -15.65 3.06 0.46
C GLU A 300 -14.93 1.71 0.59
N LEU A 301 -13.85 1.62 1.40
CA LEU A 301 -13.14 0.36 1.62
C LEU A 301 -14.00 -0.64 2.40
N VAL A 302 -14.73 -0.20 3.41
CA VAL A 302 -15.64 -1.05 4.18
C VAL A 302 -16.81 -1.51 3.32
N ILE A 303 -17.39 -0.59 2.55
CA ILE A 303 -18.48 -0.90 1.60
C ILE A 303 -17.98 -1.91 0.54
N ALA A 304 -16.79 -1.69 -0.03
CA ALA A 304 -16.20 -2.61 -1.00
C ALA A 304 -15.92 -3.99 -0.39
N GLN A 305 -15.46 -4.04 0.86
CA GLN A 305 -15.27 -5.32 1.57
C GLN A 305 -16.59 -6.07 1.75
N GLN A 306 -17.64 -5.39 2.16
CA GLN A 306 -18.99 -5.98 2.34
C GLN A 306 -19.57 -6.48 1.02
N ASN A 307 -19.32 -5.77 -0.09
CA ASN A 307 -19.77 -6.12 -1.42
C ASN A 307 -18.90 -7.16 -2.13
N GLY A 308 -17.76 -7.55 -1.53
CA GLY A 308 -16.83 -8.50 -2.13
C GLY A 308 -16.03 -7.94 -3.31
N THR A 309 -15.84 -6.62 -3.36
CA THR A 309 -15.12 -5.91 -4.44
C THR A 309 -13.82 -5.24 -3.96
N LEU A 310 -13.50 -5.33 -2.66
CA LEU A 310 -12.24 -4.81 -2.14
C LEU A 310 -11.06 -5.55 -2.78
N TYR A 311 -10.04 -4.79 -3.13
CA TYR A 311 -8.81 -5.29 -3.71
C TYR A 311 -7.59 -4.81 -2.93
N ARG A 312 -6.43 -5.45 -3.14
CA ARG A 312 -5.16 -5.04 -2.55
C ARG A 312 -4.06 -5.06 -3.60
N ASN A 313 -3.28 -3.97 -3.65
CA ASN A 313 -2.15 -3.82 -4.55
C ASN A 313 -0.95 -3.18 -3.82
N PHE A 314 0.06 -2.71 -4.55
CA PHE A 314 1.26 -2.07 -3.97
C PHE A 314 0.97 -0.75 -3.24
N GLN A 315 -0.15 -0.10 -3.51
CA GLN A 315 -0.58 1.12 -2.84
C GLN A 315 -1.38 0.86 -1.55
N GLY A 316 -1.79 -0.38 -1.30
CA GLY A 316 -2.61 -0.78 -0.18
C GLY A 316 -3.96 -1.35 -0.61
N TYR A 317 -5.02 -1.15 0.19
CA TYR A 317 -6.39 -1.50 -0.18
C TYR A 317 -6.95 -0.51 -1.20
N SER A 318 -7.70 -1.02 -2.17
CA SER A 318 -8.26 -0.27 -3.29
C SER A 318 -9.65 -0.79 -3.65
N THR A 319 -10.49 0.08 -4.18
CA THR A 319 -11.80 -0.26 -4.75
C THR A 319 -11.73 -0.52 -6.26
N HIS A 320 -10.55 -0.37 -6.89
CA HIS A 320 -10.31 -0.45 -8.33
C HIS A 320 -9.55 -1.72 -8.73
N ALA A 321 -10.19 -2.88 -8.52
CA ALA A 321 -9.63 -4.20 -8.87
C ALA A 321 -9.47 -4.42 -10.38
N ASP A 322 -10.22 -3.71 -11.19
CA ASP A 322 -10.32 -3.86 -12.62
C ASP A 322 -9.37 -2.94 -13.42
N CYS A 323 -8.63 -2.05 -12.77
CA CYS A 323 -7.66 -1.19 -13.43
C CYS A 323 -6.36 -1.91 -13.77
N ASP A 324 -5.78 -1.57 -14.92
CA ASP A 324 -4.34 -1.78 -15.13
C ASP A 324 -3.58 -0.65 -14.45
N LEU A 325 -2.66 -0.99 -13.55
CA LEU A 325 -1.86 -0.04 -12.76
C LEU A 325 -0.53 0.23 -13.47
N ILE A 326 -0.33 1.46 -13.90
CA ILE A 326 0.90 1.94 -14.54
C ILE A 326 1.75 2.65 -13.48
N GLY A 327 2.96 2.14 -13.25
CA GLY A 327 3.94 2.78 -12.37
C GLY A 327 4.83 3.75 -13.16
N ILE A 328 4.91 5.00 -12.73
CA ILE A 328 5.67 6.08 -13.34
C ILE A 328 6.71 6.62 -12.35
N GLY A 329 7.91 6.84 -12.84
CA GLY A 329 9.03 7.30 -12.03
C GLY A 329 9.92 6.18 -11.50
N SER A 330 11.05 6.55 -10.88
CA SER A 330 12.01 5.59 -10.34
C SER A 330 11.36 4.66 -9.32
N THR A 331 11.75 3.38 -9.28
CA THR A 331 11.27 2.32 -8.39
C THR A 331 9.80 1.94 -8.48
N SER A 332 8.96 2.72 -9.16
CA SER A 332 7.53 2.44 -9.27
C SER A 332 7.27 1.01 -9.75
N ILE A 333 6.21 0.42 -9.23
CA ILE A 333 5.77 -0.92 -9.63
C ILE A 333 4.39 -0.79 -10.24
N GLY A 334 4.24 -1.33 -11.46
CA GLY A 334 2.97 -1.45 -12.16
C GLY A 334 2.45 -2.88 -12.17
N MET A 335 1.14 -3.02 -12.38
CA MET A 335 0.43 -4.27 -12.62
C MET A 335 -0.42 -4.10 -13.87
N VAL A 336 0.07 -4.57 -15.01
CA VAL A 336 -0.59 -4.41 -16.30
C VAL A 336 -0.89 -5.80 -16.85
N GLY A 337 -2.18 -6.06 -17.09
CA GLY A 337 -2.62 -7.39 -17.51
C GLY A 337 -2.13 -8.50 -16.57
N PRO A 338 -1.56 -9.59 -17.13
CA PRO A 338 -1.01 -10.68 -16.32
C PRO A 338 0.47 -10.46 -15.96
N SER A 339 0.90 -9.21 -15.68
CA SER A 339 2.30 -8.95 -15.37
C SER A 339 2.49 -7.90 -14.27
N TYR A 340 3.65 -7.96 -13.65
CA TYR A 340 4.21 -6.90 -12.81
C TYR A 340 5.50 -6.41 -13.43
N ALA A 341 5.71 -5.10 -13.40
CA ALA A 341 6.95 -4.46 -13.84
C ALA A 341 7.41 -3.43 -12.82
N GLN A 342 8.71 -3.40 -12.53
CA GLN A 342 9.34 -2.43 -11.65
C GLN A 342 10.35 -1.60 -12.43
N ASN A 343 10.29 -0.28 -12.26
CA ASN A 343 11.25 0.66 -12.84
C ASN A 343 12.60 0.64 -12.12
N MET A 344 13.63 1.17 -12.79
CA MET A 344 14.99 1.34 -12.25
C MET A 344 14.97 2.03 -10.88
N ARG A 345 15.88 1.60 -10.00
CA ARG A 345 15.83 2.00 -8.58
C ARG A 345 16.65 3.24 -8.28
N SER A 346 17.80 3.43 -8.92
CA SER A 346 18.58 4.65 -8.79
C SER A 346 18.14 5.70 -9.80
N LEU A 347 18.29 7.00 -9.45
CA LEU A 347 17.97 8.07 -10.37
C LEU A 347 18.85 8.05 -11.61
N ASP A 348 20.13 7.73 -11.45
CA ASP A 348 21.08 7.69 -12.58
C ASP A 348 20.68 6.65 -13.62
N GLU A 349 20.32 5.44 -13.18
CA GLU A 349 19.85 4.37 -14.09
C GLU A 349 18.50 4.73 -14.73
N TYR A 350 17.58 5.31 -13.95
CA TYR A 350 16.29 5.78 -14.45
C TYR A 350 16.50 6.88 -15.50
N TYR A 351 17.34 7.89 -15.24
CA TYR A 351 17.65 8.95 -16.17
C TYR A 351 18.28 8.42 -17.46
N GLY A 352 19.27 7.54 -17.34
CA GLY A 352 19.93 6.93 -18.49
C GLY A 352 18.95 6.23 -19.42
N ARG A 353 18.02 5.42 -18.88
CA ARG A 353 17.00 4.75 -19.69
C ARG A 353 16.07 5.73 -20.40
N ILE A 354 15.54 6.71 -19.68
CA ILE A 354 14.60 7.69 -20.25
C ILE A 354 15.29 8.61 -21.26
N ASP A 355 16.52 9.02 -21.01
CA ASP A 355 17.30 9.87 -21.93
C ASP A 355 17.67 9.12 -23.22
N ASP A 356 17.82 7.79 -23.16
CA ASP A 356 17.99 6.91 -24.34
C ASP A 356 16.66 6.63 -25.08
N GLY A 357 15.53 7.22 -24.66
CA GLY A 357 14.22 6.98 -25.26
C GLY A 357 13.64 5.59 -24.98
N ARG A 358 14.00 5.00 -23.85
CA ARG A 358 13.59 3.64 -23.43
C ARG A 358 12.78 3.71 -22.13
N LEU A 359 11.83 2.78 -21.98
CA LEU A 359 11.12 2.60 -20.71
C LEU A 359 12.08 2.15 -19.61
N ALA A 360 11.86 2.65 -18.40
CA ALA A 360 12.75 2.41 -17.28
C ALA A 360 12.57 1.04 -16.60
N VAL A 361 11.99 0.06 -17.29
CA VAL A 361 11.76 -1.29 -16.75
C VAL A 361 13.08 -1.93 -16.36
N PHE A 362 13.19 -2.28 -15.07
CA PHE A 362 14.34 -2.97 -14.49
C PHE A 362 14.12 -4.47 -14.42
N ARG A 363 12.99 -4.88 -13.90
CA ARG A 363 12.62 -6.28 -13.70
C ARG A 363 11.10 -6.43 -13.62
N GLY A 364 10.62 -7.65 -13.77
CA GLY A 364 9.20 -7.94 -13.68
C GLY A 364 8.93 -9.43 -13.67
N VAL A 365 7.68 -9.79 -13.87
CA VAL A 365 7.23 -11.16 -14.03
C VAL A 365 5.94 -11.20 -14.83
N GLU A 366 5.83 -12.10 -15.79
CA GLU A 366 4.58 -12.48 -16.42
C GLU A 366 3.99 -13.67 -15.66
N LEU A 367 2.72 -13.59 -15.27
CA LEU A 367 2.06 -14.56 -14.39
C LEU A 367 1.65 -15.81 -15.20
N SER A 368 2.03 -16.97 -14.68
CA SER A 368 1.47 -18.26 -15.11
C SER A 368 -0.02 -18.37 -14.77
N GLU A 369 -0.72 -19.37 -15.30
CA GLU A 369 -2.11 -19.64 -14.94
C GLU A 369 -2.23 -19.99 -13.44
N ASP A 370 -1.29 -20.78 -12.88
CA ASP A 370 -1.26 -21.10 -11.45
C ASP A 370 -1.08 -19.84 -10.60
N ASP A 371 -0.23 -18.90 -11.02
CA ASP A 371 -0.04 -17.61 -10.34
C ASP A 371 -1.33 -16.78 -10.30
N LYS A 372 -2.05 -16.73 -11.40
CA LYS A 372 -3.33 -15.98 -11.48
C LYS A 372 -4.39 -16.60 -10.56
N ILE A 373 -4.49 -17.92 -10.52
CA ILE A 373 -5.42 -18.66 -9.65
C ILE A 373 -5.07 -18.40 -8.18
N ARG A 374 -3.80 -18.56 -7.80
CA ARG A 374 -3.34 -18.32 -6.42
C ARG A 374 -3.47 -16.85 -6.01
N ARG A 375 -3.18 -15.93 -6.92
CA ARG A 375 -3.41 -14.50 -6.69
C ARG A 375 -4.87 -14.21 -6.36
N ASP A 376 -5.82 -14.77 -7.11
CA ASP A 376 -7.25 -14.59 -6.86
C ASP A 376 -7.64 -15.15 -5.48
N VAL A 377 -7.18 -16.34 -5.12
CA VAL A 377 -7.42 -16.97 -3.81
C VAL A 377 -6.85 -16.10 -2.67
N ILE A 378 -5.59 -15.70 -2.76
CA ILE A 378 -4.91 -14.88 -1.73
C ILE A 378 -5.60 -13.53 -1.60
N THR A 379 -5.96 -12.89 -2.72
CA THR A 379 -6.64 -11.58 -2.72
C THR A 379 -8.02 -11.67 -2.05
N ARG A 380 -8.81 -12.70 -2.35
CA ARG A 380 -10.12 -12.90 -1.72
C ARG A 380 -9.99 -13.10 -0.21
N LEU A 381 -9.04 -13.93 0.22
CA LEU A 381 -8.82 -14.17 1.64
C LEU A 381 -8.36 -12.90 2.38
N ILE A 382 -7.35 -12.20 1.85
CA ILE A 382 -6.78 -11.02 2.53
C ILE A 382 -7.71 -9.80 2.52
N CYS A 383 -8.60 -9.70 1.53
CA CYS A 383 -9.54 -8.59 1.41
C CYS A 383 -10.89 -8.85 2.08
N HIS A 384 -11.37 -10.10 2.06
CA HIS A 384 -12.76 -10.38 2.46
C HIS A 384 -12.88 -11.35 3.63
N PHE A 385 -11.80 -12.01 4.05
CA PHE A 385 -11.81 -13.03 5.10
C PHE A 385 -12.72 -14.25 4.78
N VAL A 386 -13.16 -14.36 3.54
CA VAL A 386 -13.98 -15.46 3.04
C VAL A 386 -13.58 -15.81 1.61
N LEU A 387 -13.56 -17.10 1.32
CA LEU A 387 -13.29 -17.63 -0.01
C LEU A 387 -14.38 -18.64 -0.38
N ASP A 388 -15.19 -18.29 -1.37
CA ASP A 388 -16.21 -19.15 -1.96
C ASP A 388 -15.56 -19.96 -3.10
N TYR A 389 -15.57 -21.29 -2.96
CA TYR A 389 -14.96 -22.21 -3.95
C TYR A 389 -15.66 -22.11 -5.31
N GLY A 390 -16.98 -22.00 -5.32
CA GLY A 390 -17.76 -21.93 -6.55
C GLY A 390 -17.43 -20.70 -7.38
N LYS A 391 -17.11 -19.59 -6.75
CA LYS A 391 -16.65 -18.37 -7.47
C LYS A 391 -15.31 -18.59 -8.15
N VAL A 392 -14.36 -19.25 -7.48
CA VAL A 392 -13.03 -19.58 -8.04
C VAL A 392 -13.16 -20.64 -9.14
N GLU A 393 -13.94 -21.70 -8.90
CA GLU A 393 -14.21 -22.76 -9.87
C GLU A 393 -14.83 -22.21 -11.16
N LYS A 394 -15.82 -21.33 -11.03
CA LYS A 394 -16.47 -20.68 -12.18
C LYS A 394 -15.52 -19.81 -12.97
N GLN A 395 -14.65 -19.06 -12.29
CA GLN A 395 -13.71 -18.11 -12.92
C GLN A 395 -12.57 -18.84 -13.65
N TRP A 396 -12.05 -19.93 -13.07
CA TRP A 396 -10.82 -20.58 -13.52
C TRP A 396 -11.01 -21.96 -14.15
N GLY A 397 -12.23 -22.51 -14.13
CA GLY A 397 -12.51 -23.82 -14.71
C GLY A 397 -11.84 -24.99 -14.00
N ILE A 398 -11.55 -24.85 -12.73
CA ILE A 398 -10.91 -25.86 -11.88
C ILE A 398 -11.92 -26.46 -10.90
N LYS A 399 -11.59 -27.63 -10.29
CA LYS A 399 -12.24 -28.12 -9.09
C LYS A 399 -11.38 -27.73 -7.88
N PHE A 400 -11.87 -26.79 -7.05
CA PHE A 400 -11.08 -26.13 -5.99
C PHE A 400 -10.47 -27.15 -5.02
N THR A 401 -11.28 -28.07 -4.52
CA THR A 401 -10.84 -29.07 -3.53
C THR A 401 -9.78 -30.04 -4.07
N ASP A 402 -9.78 -30.29 -5.37
CA ASP A 402 -8.78 -31.14 -6.01
C ASP A 402 -7.50 -30.36 -6.29
N TYR A 403 -7.64 -29.13 -6.78
CA TYR A 403 -6.52 -28.26 -7.15
C TYR A 403 -5.70 -27.86 -5.91
N PHE A 404 -6.37 -27.49 -4.81
CA PHE A 404 -5.75 -27.05 -3.57
C PHE A 404 -5.80 -28.09 -2.44
N LYS A 405 -5.88 -29.40 -2.78
CA LYS A 405 -5.99 -30.46 -1.80
C LYS A 405 -4.91 -30.38 -0.72
N THR A 406 -3.66 -30.24 -1.13
CA THR A 406 -2.51 -30.17 -0.20
C THR A 406 -2.54 -28.93 0.68
N GLU A 407 -2.95 -27.80 0.11
CA GLU A 407 -3.08 -26.52 0.83
C GLU A 407 -4.19 -26.62 1.88
N LEU A 408 -5.34 -27.20 1.54
CA LEU A 408 -6.45 -27.41 2.45
C LEU A 408 -6.08 -28.36 3.60
N GLU A 409 -5.38 -29.47 3.30
CA GLU A 409 -4.87 -30.38 4.32
C GLU A 409 -3.95 -29.67 5.34
N ARG A 410 -3.14 -28.72 4.90
CA ARG A 410 -2.23 -27.93 5.76
C ARG A 410 -2.94 -26.89 6.62
N LEU A 411 -4.17 -26.53 6.30
CA LEU A 411 -4.95 -25.57 7.08
C LEU A 411 -5.64 -26.19 8.31
N HIS A 412 -5.73 -27.53 8.41
CA HIS A 412 -6.40 -28.21 9.53
C HIS A 412 -5.91 -27.77 10.92
N PRO A 413 -4.60 -27.60 11.20
CA PRO A 413 -4.15 -27.09 12.50
C PRO A 413 -4.72 -25.70 12.83
N MET A 414 -4.97 -24.85 11.82
CA MET A 414 -5.59 -23.55 12.02
C MET A 414 -7.11 -23.64 12.23
N VAL A 415 -7.75 -24.70 11.75
CA VAL A 415 -9.16 -25.01 12.08
C VAL A 415 -9.26 -25.44 13.54
N ASP A 416 -8.36 -26.31 13.99
CA ASP A 416 -8.29 -26.79 15.39
C ASP A 416 -8.05 -25.64 16.38
N ASP A 417 -7.29 -24.62 15.95
CA ASP A 417 -7.02 -23.38 16.70
C ASP A 417 -8.13 -22.31 16.54
N GLU A 418 -9.24 -22.63 15.88
CA GLU A 418 -10.38 -21.74 15.66
C GLU A 418 -10.03 -20.44 14.89
N LEU A 419 -9.00 -20.46 14.03
CA LEU A 419 -8.64 -19.31 13.20
C LEU A 419 -9.53 -19.20 11.94
N LEU A 420 -10.01 -20.32 11.45
CA LEU A 420 -10.88 -20.42 10.29
C LEU A 420 -11.79 -21.65 10.36
N GLU A 421 -12.81 -21.64 9.52
CA GLU A 421 -13.66 -22.80 9.23
C GLU A 421 -13.44 -23.22 7.78
N LEU A 422 -13.40 -24.54 7.58
CA LEU A 422 -13.37 -25.18 6.27
C LEU A 422 -14.61 -26.04 6.12
N ASP A 423 -15.33 -25.88 5.02
CA ASP A 423 -16.37 -26.80 4.63
C ASP A 423 -16.23 -27.20 3.14
N ALA A 424 -17.27 -27.84 2.59
CA ALA A 424 -17.25 -28.31 1.20
C ALA A 424 -17.27 -27.18 0.16
N ASN A 425 -17.61 -25.94 0.56
CA ASN A 425 -17.93 -24.85 -0.34
C ASN A 425 -17.10 -23.59 -0.09
N HIS A 426 -16.53 -23.40 1.11
CA HIS A 426 -15.84 -22.16 1.45
C HIS A 426 -14.79 -22.30 2.55
N ILE A 427 -13.91 -21.29 2.62
CA ILE A 427 -13.07 -20.96 3.76
C ILE A 427 -13.64 -19.71 4.40
N GLN A 428 -13.93 -19.75 5.71
CA GLN A 428 -14.35 -18.58 6.49
C GLN A 428 -13.31 -18.28 7.57
N VAL A 429 -12.63 -17.15 7.49
CA VAL A 429 -11.71 -16.70 8.54
C VAL A 429 -12.51 -16.18 9.72
N LYS A 430 -12.23 -16.72 10.91
CA LYS A 430 -12.88 -16.33 12.16
C LYS A 430 -12.27 -15.06 12.76
N PRO A 431 -12.92 -14.40 13.73
CA PRO A 431 -12.39 -13.21 14.39
C PRO A 431 -10.96 -13.34 14.92
N LYS A 432 -10.59 -14.51 15.50
CA LYS A 432 -9.21 -14.81 15.95
C LYS A 432 -8.21 -14.91 14.79
N GLY A 433 -8.65 -15.34 13.61
CA GLY A 433 -7.79 -15.53 12.44
C GLY A 433 -7.51 -14.27 11.65
N ARG A 434 -8.26 -13.18 11.86
CA ARG A 434 -8.14 -11.96 11.05
C ARG A 434 -6.78 -11.28 11.17
N LEU A 435 -6.20 -11.23 12.37
CA LEU A 435 -4.83 -10.72 12.57
C LEU A 435 -3.79 -11.65 11.92
N LEU A 436 -4.09 -12.93 11.83
CA LEU A 436 -3.22 -13.96 11.26
C LEU A 436 -3.52 -14.26 9.78
N ILE A 437 -4.26 -13.39 9.10
CA ILE A 437 -4.66 -13.61 7.69
C ILE A 437 -3.46 -13.87 6.78
N ARG A 438 -2.31 -13.24 7.03
CA ARG A 438 -1.09 -13.48 6.26
C ARG A 438 -0.63 -14.93 6.38
N ASN A 439 -0.69 -15.49 7.59
CA ASN A 439 -0.34 -16.89 7.84
C ASN A 439 -1.26 -17.84 7.05
N ILE A 440 -2.56 -17.55 7.01
CA ILE A 440 -3.53 -18.34 6.23
C ILE A 440 -3.20 -18.24 4.73
N CYS A 441 -2.95 -17.03 4.21
CA CYS A 441 -2.58 -16.81 2.80
C CYS A 441 -1.27 -17.52 2.41
N MET A 442 -0.31 -17.65 3.33
CA MET A 442 0.97 -18.33 3.09
C MET A 442 0.82 -19.80 2.69
N HIS A 443 -0.27 -20.46 3.07
CA HIS A 443 -0.54 -21.84 2.65
C HIS A 443 -0.78 -21.95 1.15
N PHE A 444 -1.29 -20.90 0.51
CA PHE A 444 -1.56 -20.84 -0.93
C PHE A 444 -0.38 -20.30 -1.75
N ASP A 445 0.70 -19.87 -1.10
CA ASP A 445 1.90 -19.35 -1.77
C ASP A 445 2.83 -20.48 -2.20
N ALA A 446 2.92 -20.70 -3.52
CA ALA A 446 3.75 -21.76 -4.09
C ALA A 446 5.27 -21.48 -3.94
N TYR A 447 5.67 -20.21 -3.77
CA TYR A 447 7.06 -19.79 -3.74
C TYR A 447 7.71 -19.86 -2.35
N LEU A 448 6.91 -19.93 -1.27
CA LEU A 448 7.43 -20.05 0.10
C LEU A 448 8.06 -21.40 0.44
N LYS A 449 7.84 -22.42 -0.40
CA LYS A 449 8.36 -23.80 -0.18
C LYS A 449 9.89 -23.88 -0.31
N SER A 450 10.56 -22.89 -0.88
CA SER A 450 12.02 -22.83 -0.94
C SER A 450 12.55 -22.06 0.28
N SER A 451 13.33 -22.73 1.13
CA SER A 451 13.82 -22.24 2.43
C SER A 451 14.64 -20.93 2.42
N GLN A 452 14.99 -20.42 1.25
CA GLN A 452 15.69 -19.12 1.09
C GLN A 452 14.75 -17.91 1.06
N SER A 453 13.46 -18.08 0.83
CA SER A 453 12.51 -16.96 0.68
C SER A 453 12.00 -16.42 2.04
N ALA A 454 11.87 -17.25 3.06
CA ALA A 454 11.34 -16.83 4.36
C ALA A 454 12.21 -15.77 5.08
N ALA A 455 13.53 -15.83 4.94
CA ALA A 455 14.48 -14.87 5.51
C ALA A 455 14.38 -13.44 4.89
N SER A 456 13.61 -13.27 3.82
CA SER A 456 13.49 -12.01 3.08
C SER A 456 12.36 -11.10 3.58
N PHE A 457 11.48 -11.60 4.43
CA PHE A 457 10.27 -10.90 4.89
C PHE A 457 10.37 -10.45 6.35
N SER A 458 9.60 -9.41 6.71
CA SER A 458 9.36 -9.03 8.11
C SER A 458 8.48 -10.07 8.82
N ARG A 459 8.47 -10.04 10.16
CA ARG A 459 7.50 -10.81 10.94
C ARG A 459 6.06 -10.45 10.54
N VAL A 460 5.15 -11.42 10.74
CA VAL A 460 3.74 -11.23 10.37
C VAL A 460 3.05 -10.25 11.31
N ILE A 461 3.41 -10.26 12.60
CA ILE A 461 2.89 -9.34 13.63
C ILE A 461 4.04 -8.68 14.38
#